data_bf49476fc0145b4bcce088ce363e548f
#
_entry.id   bf49476fc0145b4bcce088ce363e548f
#
_cell.length_a   1.000
_cell.length_b   1.000
_cell.length_c   1.000
_cell.angle_alpha   90.00
_cell.angle_beta   90.00
_cell.angle_gamma   90.00
#
_symmetry.space_group_name_H-M   'P 1'
#
loop_
_entity.id
_entity.type
_entity.pdbx_description
1 polymer ?
#
loop_
_entity_poly.entity_id
_entity_poly.type
_entity_poly.pdbx_seq_one_letter_code
_entity_poly.pdbx_strand_id
1 'polypeptide(L)'
;MHYLLQRPAASVDPDAGLLLAEHFQMAYVTTDIERACELFRSRLGIRRFARLEGQLVAGGHIRTELAWVGSIMYELISASGPGSELYMARLPQGQGFAMRHHHLGFLLQSRQQWDAMIAKTMRLGWSIPYRNDNPLVEVCFVDAPELGHYLEYFLPKQAGLDFFNGVPRH
;
A
#
# COMPACT_ATOMS: atom_id res chain seq x y z
N MET A 1 -22.93 17.59 22.85
CA MET A 1 -21.50 17.98 22.81
C MET A 1 -20.80 16.99 21.87
N HIS A 2 -20.29 17.45 20.71
CA HIS A 2 -19.58 16.58 19.77
C HIS A 2 -18.10 16.59 20.14
N TYR A 3 -17.58 15.45 20.61
CA TYR A 3 -16.15 15.29 20.82
C TYR A 3 -15.51 14.92 19.48
N LEU A 4 -14.76 15.86 18.90
CA LEU A 4 -13.94 15.58 17.74
C LEU A 4 -12.56 15.10 18.21
N LEU A 5 -12.17 13.90 17.80
CA LEU A 5 -10.80 13.42 17.99
C LEU A 5 -9.86 14.32 17.20
N GLN A 6 -8.95 14.99 17.89
CA GLN A 6 -7.90 15.77 17.23
C GLN A 6 -6.78 14.83 16.79
N ARG A 7 -6.52 14.81 15.49
CA ARG A 7 -5.41 14.05 14.92
C ARG A 7 -4.20 14.98 14.79
N PRO A 8 -3.03 14.61 15.35
CA PRO A 8 -1.81 15.36 15.08
C PRO A 8 -1.46 15.29 13.59
N ALA A 9 -0.81 16.32 13.08
CA ALA A 9 -0.25 16.26 11.73
C ALA A 9 0.84 15.17 11.66
N ALA A 10 0.97 14.54 10.49
CA ALA A 10 2.07 13.63 10.24
C ALA A 10 3.41 14.38 10.39
N SER A 11 4.37 13.75 11.05
CA SER A 11 5.72 14.29 11.14
C SER A 11 6.45 14.04 9.85
N VAL A 12 7.06 15.10 9.30
CA VAL A 12 7.94 14.97 8.13
C VAL A 12 9.42 14.94 8.54
N ASP A 13 9.70 14.80 9.83
CA ASP A 13 11.07 14.72 10.34
C ASP A 13 11.69 13.37 9.99
N PRO A 14 12.72 13.32 9.12
CA PRO A 14 13.35 12.08 8.70
C PRO A 14 13.99 11.29 9.85
N ASP A 15 14.32 11.95 10.97
CA ASP A 15 14.93 11.32 12.13
C ASP A 15 13.92 10.75 13.13
N ALA A 16 12.67 11.12 13.00
CA ALA A 16 11.63 10.79 13.97
C ALA A 16 11.15 9.32 13.93
N GLY A 17 11.46 8.56 12.87
CA GLY A 17 11.11 7.13 12.73
C GLY A 17 10.24 6.83 11.53
N LEU A 18 10.21 5.56 11.14
CA LEU A 18 9.58 5.14 9.87
C LEU A 18 8.06 5.30 9.86
N LEU A 19 7.39 5.18 11.01
CA LEU A 19 5.92 5.32 11.09
C LEU A 19 5.43 6.77 11.12
N LEU A 20 6.32 7.75 11.10
CA LEU A 20 5.96 9.16 11.25
C LEU A 20 5.68 9.89 9.93
N ALA A 21 5.88 9.24 8.79
CA ALA A 21 5.38 9.73 7.52
C ALA A 21 3.83 9.67 7.48
N GLU A 22 3.23 10.35 6.52
CA GLU A 22 1.77 10.40 6.36
C GLU A 22 1.22 9.02 5.98
N HIS A 23 0.52 8.36 6.91
CA HIS A 23 -0.19 7.12 6.63
C HIS A 23 -1.44 7.43 5.80
N PHE A 24 -1.47 6.95 4.56
CA PHE A 24 -2.56 7.21 3.63
C PHE A 24 -3.21 5.96 3.05
N GLN A 25 -2.60 4.76 3.19
CA GLN A 25 -3.08 3.56 2.52
C GLN A 25 -3.09 2.33 3.45
N MET A 26 -4.10 1.49 3.25
CA MET A 26 -4.21 0.18 3.86
C MET A 26 -4.49 -0.86 2.77
N ALA A 27 -3.57 -1.82 2.60
CA ALA A 27 -3.63 -2.79 1.53
C ALA A 27 -3.91 -4.21 2.02
N TYR A 28 -4.72 -4.92 1.25
CA TYR A 28 -5.04 -6.33 1.46
C TYR A 28 -4.71 -7.13 0.21
N VAL A 29 -4.06 -8.27 0.40
CA VAL A 29 -3.86 -9.26 -0.66
C VAL A 29 -4.92 -10.33 -0.57
N THR A 30 -5.37 -10.85 -1.72
CA THR A 30 -6.46 -11.83 -1.80
C THR A 30 -6.23 -12.89 -2.86
N THR A 31 -6.80 -14.08 -2.64
CA THR A 31 -6.84 -15.17 -3.64
C THR A 31 -7.91 -14.94 -4.71
N ASP A 32 -8.89 -14.06 -4.45
CA ASP A 32 -10.01 -13.77 -5.35
C ASP A 32 -10.41 -12.30 -5.22
N ILE A 33 -9.98 -11.49 -6.17
CA ILE A 33 -10.17 -10.04 -6.11
C ILE A 33 -11.63 -9.64 -6.36
N GLU A 34 -12.38 -10.40 -7.16
CA GLU A 34 -13.81 -10.11 -7.40
C GLU A 34 -14.61 -10.33 -6.12
N ARG A 35 -14.35 -11.43 -5.43
CA ARG A 35 -14.98 -11.71 -4.14
C ARG A 35 -14.58 -10.72 -3.06
N ALA A 36 -13.32 -10.28 -3.05
CA ALA A 36 -12.87 -9.22 -2.16
C ALA A 36 -13.61 -7.90 -2.42
N CYS A 37 -13.69 -7.47 -3.69
CA CYS A 37 -14.47 -6.28 -4.08
C CYS A 37 -15.93 -6.39 -3.66
N GLU A 38 -16.56 -7.56 -3.86
CA GLU A 38 -17.95 -7.78 -3.46
C GLU A 38 -18.14 -7.71 -1.94
N LEU A 39 -17.21 -8.27 -1.18
CA LEU A 39 -17.22 -8.14 0.29
C LEU A 39 -17.16 -6.67 0.71
N PHE A 40 -16.28 -5.88 0.09
CA PHE A 40 -16.16 -4.45 0.41
C PHE A 40 -17.39 -3.65 -0.02
N ARG A 41 -18.04 -4.00 -1.14
CA ARG A 41 -19.28 -3.38 -1.57
C ARG A 41 -20.45 -3.71 -0.63
N SER A 42 -20.66 -4.99 -0.37
CA SER A 42 -21.85 -5.46 0.34
C SER A 42 -21.78 -5.28 1.86
N ARG A 43 -20.57 -5.29 2.43
CA ARG A 43 -20.38 -5.27 3.89
C ARG A 43 -19.73 -4.01 4.42
N LEU A 44 -18.87 -3.36 3.64
CA LEU A 44 -18.05 -2.23 4.10
C LEU A 44 -18.42 -0.90 3.41
N GLY A 45 -19.38 -0.91 2.47
CA GLY A 45 -19.93 0.30 1.88
C GLY A 45 -19.09 0.94 0.78
N ILE A 46 -18.01 0.31 0.34
CA ILE A 46 -17.17 0.82 -0.76
C ILE A 46 -17.79 0.40 -2.09
N ARG A 47 -18.46 1.31 -2.78
CA ARG A 47 -19.29 1.00 -3.96
C ARG A 47 -18.49 0.90 -5.26
N ARG A 48 -17.45 1.70 -5.41
CA ARG A 48 -16.66 1.81 -6.64
C ARG A 48 -15.18 1.76 -6.34
N PHE A 49 -14.43 1.18 -7.26
CA PHE A 49 -12.98 1.12 -7.22
C PHE A 49 -12.41 1.68 -8.53
N ALA A 50 -11.20 2.22 -8.47
CA ALA A 50 -10.34 2.41 -9.62
C ALA A 50 -9.44 1.18 -9.75
N ARG A 51 -9.34 0.64 -10.96
CA ARG A 51 -8.49 -0.50 -11.25
C ARG A 51 -7.15 -0.03 -11.79
N LEU A 52 -6.09 -0.66 -11.30
CA LEU A 52 -4.76 -0.57 -11.86
C LEU A 52 -4.25 -2.00 -12.10
N GLU A 53 -3.84 -2.27 -13.34
CA GLU A 53 -3.28 -3.57 -13.74
C GLU A 53 -1.94 -3.36 -14.41
N GLY A 54 -1.03 -4.31 -14.20
CA GLY A 54 0.29 -4.24 -14.81
C GLY A 54 1.09 -5.52 -14.69
N GLN A 55 2.29 -5.47 -15.27
CA GLN A 55 3.26 -6.55 -15.11
C GLN A 55 4.15 -6.29 -13.90
N LEU A 56 4.43 -7.35 -13.15
CA LEU A 56 5.47 -7.36 -12.15
C LEU A 56 6.85 -7.32 -12.81
N VAL A 57 7.85 -6.81 -12.11
CA VAL A 57 9.22 -6.72 -12.63
C VAL A 57 9.77 -8.07 -13.10
N ALA A 58 9.40 -9.16 -12.42
CA ALA A 58 9.81 -10.52 -12.78
C ALA A 58 8.94 -11.16 -13.89
N GLY A 59 7.97 -10.44 -14.46
CA GLY A 59 7.13 -10.90 -15.57
C GLY A 59 5.76 -11.48 -15.18
N GLY A 60 5.45 -11.56 -13.90
CA GLY A 60 4.09 -11.89 -13.43
C GLY A 60 3.11 -10.75 -13.64
N HIS A 61 1.88 -10.95 -13.20
CA HIS A 61 0.78 -9.98 -13.32
C HIS A 61 0.30 -9.55 -11.94
N ILE A 62 -0.06 -8.27 -11.82
CA ILE A 62 -0.69 -7.69 -10.64
C ILE A 62 -1.94 -6.92 -11.05
N ARG A 63 -2.99 -7.05 -10.26
CA ARG A 63 -4.19 -6.23 -10.32
C ARG A 63 -4.48 -5.66 -8.96
N THR A 64 -4.75 -4.36 -8.93
CA THR A 64 -5.17 -3.66 -7.72
C THR A 64 -6.50 -2.95 -7.95
N GLU A 65 -7.28 -2.86 -6.90
CA GLU A 65 -8.55 -2.13 -6.85
C GLU A 65 -8.47 -1.13 -5.70
N LEU A 66 -8.66 0.15 -6.00
CA LEU A 66 -8.36 1.28 -5.13
C LEU A 66 -9.60 2.11 -4.84
N ALA A 67 -9.78 2.51 -3.59
CA ALA A 67 -10.87 3.39 -3.18
C ALA A 67 -10.49 4.24 -1.96
N TRP A 68 -10.83 5.54 -1.97
CA TRP A 68 -10.69 6.40 -0.81
C TRP A 68 -11.89 6.24 0.14
N VAL A 69 -11.60 6.10 1.43
CA VAL A 69 -12.57 6.20 2.53
C VAL A 69 -12.05 7.20 3.55
N GLY A 70 -12.62 8.39 3.55
CA GLY A 70 -12.05 9.51 4.31
C GLY A 70 -10.63 9.82 3.85
N SER A 71 -9.66 9.77 4.75
CA SER A 71 -8.24 10.04 4.47
C SER A 71 -7.40 8.78 4.18
N ILE A 72 -8.03 7.60 4.15
CA ILE A 72 -7.32 6.33 3.91
C ILE A 72 -7.75 5.75 2.57
N MET A 73 -6.79 5.39 1.73
CA MET A 73 -7.01 4.65 0.50
C MET A 73 -6.94 3.15 0.78
N TYR A 74 -8.03 2.45 0.53
CA TYR A 74 -8.04 1.00 0.56
C TYR A 74 -7.56 0.43 -0.76
N GLU A 75 -6.70 -0.56 -0.69
CA GLU A 75 -6.15 -1.27 -1.83
C GLU A 75 -6.41 -2.77 -1.68
N LEU A 76 -7.00 -3.39 -2.70
CA LEU A 76 -7.16 -4.82 -2.81
C LEU A 76 -6.21 -5.32 -3.90
N ILE A 77 -5.41 -6.34 -3.60
CA ILE A 77 -4.33 -6.81 -4.47
C ILE A 77 -4.54 -8.29 -4.79
N SER A 78 -4.41 -8.63 -6.08
CA SER A 78 -4.22 -10.00 -6.53
C SER A 78 -3.04 -10.04 -7.49
N ALA A 79 -2.17 -11.03 -7.34
CA ALA A 79 -1.00 -11.20 -8.18
C ALA A 79 -0.80 -12.67 -8.57
N SER A 80 -0.17 -12.91 -9.72
CA SER A 80 0.10 -14.25 -10.23
C SER A 80 1.36 -14.30 -11.09
N GLY A 81 1.96 -15.48 -11.22
CA GLY A 81 3.17 -15.68 -12.00
C GLY A 81 4.45 -15.20 -11.30
N PRO A 82 5.57 -15.11 -12.02
CA PRO A 82 6.87 -14.77 -11.44
C PRO A 82 6.87 -13.40 -10.72
N GLY A 83 7.35 -13.35 -9.48
CA GLY A 83 7.40 -12.15 -8.63
C GLY A 83 6.14 -11.91 -7.82
N SER A 84 5.09 -12.76 -7.96
CA SER A 84 3.88 -12.65 -7.15
C SER A 84 4.07 -13.10 -5.70
N GLU A 85 5.15 -13.79 -5.40
CA GLU A 85 5.45 -14.32 -4.06
C GLU A 85 5.48 -13.23 -3.00
N LEU A 86 5.99 -12.05 -3.35
CA LEU A 86 6.02 -10.88 -2.47
C LEU A 86 4.62 -10.53 -1.93
N TYR A 87 3.62 -10.70 -2.76
CA TYR A 87 2.22 -10.41 -2.41
C TYR A 87 1.52 -11.63 -1.83
N MET A 88 1.64 -12.78 -2.48
CA MET A 88 0.80 -13.94 -2.23
C MET A 88 1.31 -14.88 -1.13
N ALA A 89 2.61 -14.81 -0.77
CA ALA A 89 3.21 -15.73 0.21
C ALA A 89 2.60 -15.65 1.62
N ARG A 90 1.97 -14.52 1.95
CA ARG A 90 1.30 -14.31 3.26
C ARG A 90 -0.12 -14.88 3.30
N LEU A 91 -0.66 -15.32 2.17
CA LEU A 91 -1.95 -15.98 2.14
C LEU A 91 -1.82 -17.42 2.63
N PRO A 92 -2.84 -17.95 3.32
CA PRO A 92 -2.84 -19.35 3.73
C PRO A 92 -2.81 -20.25 2.51
N GLN A 93 -2.05 -21.35 2.60
CA GLN A 93 -2.05 -22.39 1.59
C GLN A 93 -3.40 -23.12 1.61
N GLY A 94 -3.95 -23.41 0.42
CA GLY A 94 -5.18 -24.19 0.29
C GLY A 94 -6.15 -23.62 -0.74
N GLN A 95 -7.25 -24.34 -0.95
CA GLN A 95 -8.33 -23.92 -1.84
C GLN A 95 -9.36 -23.13 -1.04
N GLY A 96 -9.67 -21.94 -1.49
CA GLY A 96 -10.71 -21.11 -0.90
C GLY A 96 -10.36 -19.63 -0.91
N PHE A 97 -11.37 -18.85 -0.59
CA PHE A 97 -11.21 -17.41 -0.45
C PHE A 97 -10.38 -17.07 0.79
N ALA A 98 -9.32 -16.34 0.57
CA ALA A 98 -8.50 -15.78 1.63
C ALA A 98 -8.17 -14.32 1.32
N MET A 99 -8.09 -13.53 2.37
CA MET A 99 -7.64 -12.15 2.32
C MET A 99 -6.83 -11.85 3.58
N ARG A 100 -5.69 -11.15 3.44
CA ARG A 100 -4.81 -10.78 4.54
C ARG A 100 -4.32 -9.35 4.36
N HIS A 101 -4.10 -8.66 5.46
CA HIS A 101 -3.40 -7.38 5.45
C HIS A 101 -1.99 -7.56 4.87
N HIS A 102 -1.62 -6.72 3.91
CA HIS A 102 -0.34 -6.82 3.22
C HIS A 102 0.62 -5.71 3.66
N HIS A 103 0.18 -4.44 3.59
CA HIS A 103 1.01 -3.31 4.00
C HIS A 103 0.19 -2.12 4.49
N LEU A 104 0.87 -1.26 5.25
CA LEU A 104 0.48 0.12 5.49
C LEU A 104 1.29 1.00 4.55
N GLY A 105 0.63 1.91 3.84
CA GLY A 105 1.26 2.84 2.91
C GLY A 105 1.49 4.22 3.52
N PHE A 106 2.71 4.75 3.32
CA PHE A 106 3.16 6.03 3.82
C PHE A 106 3.59 6.94 2.68
N LEU A 107 3.01 8.14 2.64
CA LEU A 107 3.30 9.13 1.62
C LEU A 107 4.55 9.92 2.01
N LEU A 108 5.50 9.98 1.08
CA LEU A 108 6.67 10.85 1.14
C LEU A 108 6.48 12.01 0.15
N GLN A 109 6.90 13.20 0.56
CA GLN A 109 6.65 14.42 -0.19
C GLN A 109 7.89 14.95 -0.93
N SER A 110 9.06 14.36 -0.69
CA SER A 110 10.30 14.82 -1.29
C SER A 110 11.35 13.72 -1.42
N ARG A 111 12.28 13.93 -2.35
CA ARG A 111 13.48 13.11 -2.49
C ARG A 111 14.28 13.03 -1.18
N GLN A 112 14.40 14.12 -0.46
CA GLN A 112 15.10 14.14 0.82
C GLN A 112 14.47 13.20 1.84
N GLN A 113 13.12 13.19 1.94
CA GLN A 113 12.41 12.26 2.83
C GLN A 113 12.59 10.80 2.40
N TRP A 114 12.60 10.53 1.08
CA TRP A 114 12.86 9.20 0.55
C TRP A 114 14.25 8.70 0.93
N ASP A 115 15.28 9.51 0.67
CA ASP A 115 16.67 9.12 0.96
C ASP A 115 16.90 8.94 2.47
N ALA A 116 16.30 9.77 3.30
CA ALA A 116 16.36 9.66 4.75
C ALA A 116 15.66 8.38 5.25
N MET A 117 14.49 8.04 4.71
CA MET A 117 13.77 6.80 5.02
C MET A 117 14.61 5.57 4.66
N ILE A 118 15.19 5.53 3.45
CA ILE A 118 16.06 4.42 3.02
C ILE A 118 17.26 4.28 3.98
N ALA A 119 17.95 5.38 4.27
CA ALA A 119 19.09 5.37 5.20
C ALA A 119 18.70 4.90 6.60
N LYS A 120 17.52 5.31 7.09
CA LYS A 120 16.99 4.87 8.39
C LYS A 120 16.69 3.37 8.40
N THR A 121 16.03 2.85 7.36
CA THR A 121 15.74 1.42 7.20
C THR A 121 17.01 0.60 7.27
N MET A 122 18.05 1.01 6.53
CA MET A 122 19.34 0.33 6.55
C MET A 122 20.02 0.35 7.92
N ARG A 123 19.97 1.49 8.63
CA ARG A 123 20.53 1.58 9.99
C ARG A 123 19.83 0.67 10.99
N LEU A 124 18.53 0.44 10.79
CA LEU A 124 17.74 -0.48 11.62
C LEU A 124 17.98 -1.96 11.28
N GLY A 125 18.71 -2.26 10.21
CA GLY A 125 18.96 -3.62 9.75
C GLY A 125 17.73 -4.28 9.11
N TRP A 126 16.71 -3.49 8.72
CA TRP A 126 15.53 -4.01 8.05
C TRP A 126 15.76 -4.15 6.55
N SER A 127 15.16 -5.15 5.94
CA SER A 127 15.30 -5.39 4.50
C SER A 127 14.28 -4.60 3.68
N ILE A 128 14.64 -4.34 2.43
CA ILE A 128 13.76 -3.75 1.42
C ILE A 128 13.62 -4.78 0.29
N PRO A 129 12.70 -5.75 0.42
CA PRO A 129 12.55 -6.84 -0.56
C PRO A 129 11.99 -6.38 -1.90
N TYR A 130 11.43 -5.18 -1.96
CA TYR A 130 10.88 -4.61 -3.19
C TYR A 130 11.19 -3.13 -3.30
N ARG A 131 11.63 -2.73 -4.48
CA ARG A 131 11.75 -1.33 -4.89
C ARG A 131 11.47 -1.22 -6.37
N ASN A 132 10.65 -0.25 -6.73
CA ASN A 132 10.28 0.02 -8.12
C ASN A 132 10.21 1.53 -8.35
N ASP A 133 10.73 1.96 -9.48
CA ASP A 133 10.63 3.33 -9.99
C ASP A 133 9.95 3.26 -11.36
N ASN A 134 8.69 3.66 -11.42
CA ASN A 134 7.85 3.62 -12.61
C ASN A 134 7.29 5.01 -12.94
N PRO A 135 6.55 5.20 -14.04
CA PRO A 135 6.01 6.51 -14.42
C PRO A 135 5.09 7.17 -13.38
N LEU A 136 4.42 6.39 -12.52
CA LEU A 136 3.48 6.90 -11.53
C LEU A 136 4.16 7.26 -10.21
N VAL A 137 5.12 6.44 -9.79
CA VAL A 137 5.62 6.47 -8.40
C VAL A 137 7.00 5.83 -8.30
N GLU A 138 7.81 6.29 -7.36
CA GLU A 138 8.85 5.49 -6.74
C GLU A 138 8.29 4.88 -5.46
N VAL A 139 8.43 3.57 -5.31
CA VAL A 139 7.81 2.80 -4.22
C VAL A 139 8.78 1.74 -3.71
N CYS A 140 8.74 1.46 -2.42
CA CYS A 140 9.42 0.31 -1.84
C CYS A 140 8.60 -0.31 -0.71
N PHE A 141 8.84 -1.60 -0.46
CA PHE A 141 8.37 -2.28 0.75
C PHE A 141 9.54 -2.49 1.70
N VAL A 142 9.34 -2.08 2.93
CA VAL A 142 10.22 -2.39 4.05
C VAL A 142 9.63 -3.58 4.78
N ASP A 143 10.40 -4.64 4.94
CA ASP A 143 9.98 -5.80 5.71
C ASP A 143 10.15 -5.52 7.21
N ALA A 144 9.04 -5.55 7.91
CA ALA A 144 8.94 -5.41 9.35
C ALA A 144 8.34 -6.69 9.94
N PRO A 145 9.12 -7.78 10.06
CA PRO A 145 8.61 -9.12 10.39
C PRO A 145 7.88 -9.16 11.73
N GLU A 146 8.28 -8.33 12.69
CA GLU A 146 7.64 -8.22 14.01
C GLU A 146 6.21 -7.66 13.91
N LEU A 147 5.91 -6.87 12.87
CA LEU A 147 4.58 -6.32 12.64
C LEU A 147 3.68 -7.27 11.84
N GLY A 148 4.25 -8.28 11.18
CA GLY A 148 3.51 -9.24 10.37
C GLY A 148 2.99 -8.68 9.03
N HIS A 149 3.40 -7.47 8.64
CA HIS A 149 3.06 -6.83 7.37
C HIS A 149 4.22 -5.96 6.89
N TYR A 150 4.18 -5.53 5.63
CA TYR A 150 5.14 -4.56 5.10
C TYR A 150 4.76 -3.12 5.48
N LEU A 151 5.78 -2.25 5.47
CA LEU A 151 5.59 -0.81 5.41
C LEU A 151 5.91 -0.38 3.97
N GLU A 152 4.94 0.16 3.26
CA GLU A 152 5.15 0.72 1.93
C GLU A 152 5.49 2.20 2.06
N TYR A 153 6.53 2.62 1.36
CA TYR A 153 6.86 4.04 1.21
C TYR A 153 6.68 4.44 -0.24
N PHE A 154 6.03 5.57 -0.44
CA PHE A 154 5.47 5.99 -1.69
C PHE A 154 5.84 7.45 -1.97
N LEU A 155 6.62 7.68 -3.03
CA LEU A 155 6.96 9.00 -3.52
C LEU A 155 6.28 9.19 -4.88
N PRO A 156 5.12 9.89 -4.95
CA PRO A 156 4.37 10.02 -6.18
C PRO A 156 5.07 10.95 -7.16
N LYS A 157 4.95 10.64 -8.45
CA LYS A 157 5.25 11.54 -9.57
C LYS A 157 3.96 12.25 -10.02
N GLN A 158 4.06 13.24 -10.89
CA GLN A 158 2.88 13.99 -11.33
C GLN A 158 1.77 13.07 -11.89
N ALA A 159 2.12 12.13 -12.78
CA ALA A 159 1.14 11.18 -13.31
C ALA A 159 0.50 10.30 -12.24
N GLY A 160 1.24 9.95 -11.19
CA GLY A 160 0.72 9.26 -10.02
C GLY A 160 -0.27 10.12 -9.23
N LEU A 161 0.07 11.38 -8.96
CA LEU A 161 -0.83 12.32 -8.29
C LEU A 161 -2.15 12.46 -9.07
N ASP A 162 -2.08 12.61 -10.39
CA ASP A 162 -3.25 12.74 -11.25
C ASP A 162 -4.13 11.48 -11.17
N PHE A 163 -3.53 10.30 -11.23
CA PHE A 163 -4.23 9.02 -11.11
C PHE A 163 -4.87 8.84 -9.73
N PHE A 164 -4.10 8.99 -8.64
CA PHE A 164 -4.59 8.71 -7.28
C PHE A 164 -5.62 9.74 -6.80
N ASN A 165 -5.52 10.98 -7.26
CA ASN A 165 -6.54 11.99 -7.01
C ASN A 165 -7.86 11.70 -7.73
N GLY A 166 -7.84 10.93 -8.82
CA GLY A 166 -9.01 10.45 -9.57
C GLY A 166 -9.66 9.19 -9.00
N VAL A 167 -9.05 8.52 -8.01
CA VAL A 167 -9.62 7.33 -7.36
C VAL A 167 -10.95 7.66 -6.68
N PRO A 168 -11.99 6.80 -6.82
CA PRO A 168 -13.30 7.04 -6.22
C PRO A 168 -13.23 7.28 -4.71
N ARG A 169 -14.04 8.22 -4.24
CA ARG A 169 -14.15 8.61 -2.83
C ARG A 169 -15.48 8.14 -2.23
N HIS A 170 -15.44 7.78 -0.96
CA HIS A 170 -16.58 7.31 -0.17
C HIS A 170 -16.65 7.99 1.19
#